data_c7efb47c17d6fef078c56a1fa69804ef
#
_entry.id   c7efb47c17d6fef078c56a1fa69804ef
#
_cell.length_a   1.000
_cell.length_b   1.000
_cell.length_c   1.000
_cell.angle_alpha   90.00
_cell.angle_beta   90.00
_cell.angle_gamma   90.00
#
_symmetry.space_group_name_H-M   'P 1'
#
loop_
_entity.id
_entity.type
_entity.pdbx_description
1 polymer ?
#
loop_
_entity_poly.entity_id
_entity_poly.type
_entity_poly.pdbx_seq_one_letter_code
_entity_poly.pdbx_strand_id
1 'polypeptide(L)'
;GGHTSIRYIETVAISWHEKGFATVEQAKAYASGFTKNSFSVMRAFGLTGRNPGETEREMIERWFGEYGFTKEVVLEACNRTMEATHNPSFRYADRILSEWRKAGVHSLNDISVLDEQYKGQKNQKNQKTSRQANNQFLNFEQRNTDYDSLVLNQVKDWIGEQ
;
A
#
# COMPACT_ATOMS: atom_id res chain seq x y z
N GLY A 1 -39.35 -20.26 -13.27
CA GLY A 1 -39.86 -20.17 -11.91
C GLY A 1 -38.74 -20.48 -10.91
N GLY A 2 -38.08 -19.45 -10.35
CA GLY A 2 -37.03 -19.64 -9.37
C GLY A 2 -37.69 -19.97 -8.01
N HIS A 3 -37.46 -21.15 -7.52
CA HIS A 3 -37.79 -21.50 -6.13
C HIS A 3 -36.81 -20.75 -5.21
N THR A 4 -37.23 -19.58 -4.75
CA THR A 4 -36.48 -18.86 -3.71
C THR A 4 -36.73 -19.59 -2.40
N SER A 5 -35.72 -20.29 -1.86
CA SER A 5 -35.81 -21.00 -0.58
C SER A 5 -36.21 -20.04 0.53
N ILE A 6 -37.08 -20.46 1.44
CA ILE A 6 -37.49 -19.69 2.63
C ILE A 6 -36.24 -19.27 3.44
N ARG A 7 -35.23 -20.14 3.55
CA ARG A 7 -33.97 -19.83 4.21
C ARG A 7 -33.24 -18.65 3.54
N TYR A 8 -33.30 -18.53 2.22
CA TYR A 8 -32.71 -17.39 1.52
C TYR A 8 -33.43 -16.08 1.86
N ILE A 9 -34.78 -16.13 1.92
CA ILE A 9 -35.59 -14.96 2.30
C ILE A 9 -35.29 -14.53 3.72
N GLU A 10 -35.21 -15.49 4.67
CA GLU A 10 -34.80 -15.22 6.06
C GLU A 10 -33.43 -14.59 6.16
N THR A 11 -32.42 -15.14 5.47
CA THR A 11 -31.05 -14.59 5.48
C THR A 11 -31.02 -13.16 4.94
N VAL A 12 -31.75 -12.89 3.86
CA VAL A 12 -31.86 -11.53 3.29
C VAL A 12 -32.55 -10.58 4.27
N ALA A 13 -33.64 -11.00 4.90
CA ALA A 13 -34.38 -10.17 5.86
C ALA A 13 -33.53 -9.84 7.10
N ILE A 14 -32.80 -10.81 7.63
CA ILE A 14 -31.87 -10.61 8.76
C ILE A 14 -30.77 -9.62 8.36
N SER A 15 -30.13 -9.80 7.21
CA SER A 15 -29.10 -8.89 6.70
C SER A 15 -29.62 -7.45 6.51
N TRP A 16 -30.85 -7.29 6.05
CA TRP A 16 -31.48 -5.97 5.94
C TRP A 16 -31.75 -5.32 7.28
N HIS A 17 -32.19 -6.12 8.25
CA HIS A 17 -32.43 -5.68 9.62
C HIS A 17 -31.10 -5.22 10.28
N GLU A 18 -30.03 -6.03 10.15
CA GLU A 18 -28.70 -5.70 10.67
C GLU A 18 -28.13 -4.42 10.05
N LYS A 19 -28.40 -4.17 8.76
CA LYS A 19 -27.99 -2.96 8.03
C LYS A 19 -28.94 -1.77 8.23
N GLY A 20 -30.03 -1.96 9.00
CA GLY A 20 -30.99 -0.89 9.31
C GLY A 20 -31.87 -0.47 8.15
N PHE A 21 -32.08 -1.34 7.14
CA PHE A 21 -32.97 -1.02 6.01
C PHE A 21 -34.45 -1.23 6.43
N ALA A 22 -35.22 -0.16 6.40
CA ALA A 22 -36.64 -0.19 6.71
C ALA A 22 -37.50 -0.47 5.48
N THR A 23 -37.00 -0.23 4.25
CA THR A 23 -37.73 -0.41 3.01
C THR A 23 -36.92 -1.13 1.94
N VAL A 24 -37.63 -1.76 0.99
CA VAL A 24 -37.02 -2.44 -0.18
C VAL A 24 -36.26 -1.45 -1.06
N GLU A 25 -36.76 -0.23 -1.17
CA GLU A 25 -36.12 0.85 -1.95
C GLU A 25 -34.75 1.22 -1.37
N GLN A 26 -34.63 1.30 -0.05
CA GLN A 26 -33.36 1.55 0.64
C GLN A 26 -32.36 0.43 0.36
N ALA A 27 -32.79 -0.83 0.48
CA ALA A 27 -31.95 -1.98 0.18
C ALA A 27 -31.50 -2.03 -1.29
N LYS A 28 -32.39 -1.71 -2.23
CA LYS A 28 -32.04 -1.63 -3.66
C LYS A 28 -31.07 -0.48 -3.97
N ALA A 29 -31.27 0.69 -3.37
CA ALA A 29 -30.37 1.84 -3.55
C ALA A 29 -28.98 1.51 -3.00
N TYR A 30 -28.90 0.90 -1.83
CA TYR A 30 -27.63 0.43 -1.25
C TYR A 30 -26.95 -0.59 -2.16
N ALA A 31 -27.66 -1.64 -2.60
CA ALA A 31 -27.11 -2.66 -3.48
C ALA A 31 -26.61 -2.09 -4.81
N SER A 32 -27.35 -1.14 -5.40
CA SER A 32 -26.93 -0.49 -6.66
C SER A 32 -25.70 0.42 -6.46
N GLY A 33 -25.66 1.16 -5.37
CA GLY A 33 -24.51 1.98 -4.99
C GLY A 33 -23.26 1.13 -4.74
N PHE A 34 -23.41 0.07 -3.96
CA PHE A 34 -22.33 -0.89 -3.70
C PHE A 34 -21.80 -1.52 -4.98
N THR A 35 -22.69 -1.94 -5.88
CA THR A 35 -22.30 -2.51 -7.19
C THR A 35 -21.46 -1.53 -8.01
N LYS A 36 -21.90 -0.26 -8.11
CA LYS A 36 -21.16 0.79 -8.82
C LYS A 36 -19.78 1.05 -8.21
N ASN A 37 -19.70 1.11 -6.90
CA ASN A 37 -18.46 1.32 -6.17
C ASN A 37 -17.50 0.14 -6.37
N SER A 38 -18.01 -1.09 -6.27
CA SER A 38 -17.23 -2.32 -6.49
C SER A 38 -16.65 -2.36 -7.91
N PHE A 39 -17.44 -2.06 -8.93
CA PHE A 39 -16.93 -2.00 -10.30
C PHE A 39 -15.87 -0.90 -10.50
N SER A 40 -16.00 0.23 -9.81
CA SER A 40 -15.01 1.30 -9.88
C SER A 40 -13.66 0.87 -9.26
N VAL A 41 -13.69 0.20 -8.12
CA VAL A 41 -12.50 -0.36 -7.47
C VAL A 41 -11.86 -1.45 -8.35
N MET A 42 -12.66 -2.40 -8.85
CA MET A 42 -12.17 -3.44 -9.75
C MET A 42 -11.49 -2.88 -10.99
N ARG A 43 -12.07 -1.81 -11.56
CA ARG A 43 -11.51 -1.09 -12.71
C ARG A 43 -10.18 -0.41 -12.36
N ALA A 44 -10.09 0.24 -11.20
CA ALA A 44 -8.87 0.90 -10.75
C ALA A 44 -7.72 -0.10 -10.57
N PHE A 45 -8.03 -1.33 -10.18
CA PHE A 45 -7.06 -2.43 -10.12
C PHE A 45 -6.84 -3.16 -11.46
N GLY A 46 -7.49 -2.73 -12.55
CA GLY A 46 -7.38 -3.41 -13.85
C GLY A 46 -8.10 -4.75 -13.93
N LEU A 47 -8.95 -5.09 -12.97
CA LEU A 47 -9.66 -6.36 -12.85
C LEU A 47 -11.06 -6.29 -13.50
N THR A 48 -11.12 -5.89 -14.77
CA THR A 48 -12.40 -5.60 -15.45
C THR A 48 -13.15 -6.82 -15.96
N GLY A 49 -12.52 -7.99 -15.98
CA GLY A 49 -13.09 -9.21 -16.58
C GLY A 49 -13.82 -10.11 -15.59
N ARG A 50 -13.93 -9.75 -14.30
CA ARG A 50 -14.54 -10.58 -13.26
C ARG A 50 -15.25 -9.76 -12.19
N ASN A 51 -16.12 -10.43 -11.46
CA ASN A 51 -16.70 -9.88 -10.24
C ASN A 51 -15.70 -9.98 -9.07
N PRO A 52 -15.82 -9.10 -8.06
CA PRO A 52 -15.03 -9.23 -6.84
C PRO A 52 -15.33 -10.55 -6.13
N GLY A 53 -14.29 -11.21 -5.62
CA GLY A 53 -14.41 -12.36 -4.73
C GLY A 53 -14.99 -11.95 -3.38
N GLU A 54 -15.34 -12.94 -2.52
CA GLU A 54 -15.99 -12.68 -1.23
C GLU A 54 -15.13 -11.76 -0.34
N THR A 55 -13.86 -12.10 -0.14
CA THR A 55 -12.92 -11.28 0.66
C THR A 55 -12.69 -9.88 0.09
N GLU A 56 -12.68 -9.73 -1.23
CA GLU A 56 -12.57 -8.43 -1.90
C GLU A 56 -13.83 -7.59 -1.68
N ARG A 57 -15.00 -8.24 -1.72
CA ARG A 57 -16.29 -7.61 -1.46
C ARG A 57 -16.38 -7.09 -0.02
N GLU A 58 -15.98 -7.90 0.96
CA GLU A 58 -15.94 -7.51 2.37
C GLU A 58 -15.04 -6.29 2.60
N MET A 59 -13.86 -6.26 1.98
CA MET A 59 -12.95 -5.11 2.06
C MET A 59 -13.58 -3.85 1.43
N ILE A 60 -14.16 -3.97 0.25
CA ILE A 60 -14.83 -2.84 -0.42
C ILE A 60 -16.00 -2.33 0.44
N GLU A 61 -16.83 -3.23 1.00
CA GLU A 61 -17.94 -2.85 1.87
C GLU A 61 -17.45 -2.12 3.13
N ARG A 62 -16.35 -2.56 3.71
CA ARG A 62 -15.70 -1.90 4.85
C ARG A 62 -15.24 -0.49 4.50
N TRP A 63 -14.61 -0.28 3.36
CA TRP A 63 -14.09 1.02 2.94
C TRP A 63 -15.17 2.08 2.76
N PHE A 64 -16.30 1.69 2.17
CA PHE A 64 -17.42 2.60 1.94
C PHE A 64 -18.38 2.69 3.12
N GLY A 65 -18.63 1.57 3.83
CA GLY A 65 -19.57 1.49 4.94
C GLY A 65 -18.94 1.85 6.28
N GLU A 66 -17.97 1.08 6.75
CA GLU A 66 -17.37 1.25 8.07
C GLU A 66 -16.40 2.43 8.14
N TYR A 67 -15.55 2.61 7.12
CA TYR A 67 -14.61 3.73 7.08
C TYR A 67 -15.26 5.02 6.57
N GLY A 68 -16.37 4.93 5.84
CA GLY A 68 -17.13 6.06 5.33
C GLY A 68 -16.41 6.89 4.28
N PHE A 69 -15.44 6.30 3.58
CA PHE A 69 -14.68 7.01 2.55
C PHE A 69 -15.51 7.28 1.30
N THR A 70 -15.25 8.42 0.67
CA THR A 70 -15.78 8.73 -0.65
C THR A 70 -15.13 7.86 -1.73
N LYS A 71 -15.79 7.75 -2.87
CA LYS A 71 -15.28 6.97 -4.00
C LYS A 71 -13.90 7.46 -4.44
N GLU A 72 -13.69 8.76 -4.47
CA GLU A 72 -12.44 9.40 -4.91
C GLU A 72 -11.26 9.01 -4.01
N VAL A 73 -11.46 9.01 -2.69
CA VAL A 73 -10.44 8.61 -1.71
C VAL A 73 -10.08 7.12 -1.88
N VAL A 74 -11.09 6.26 -2.04
CA VAL A 74 -10.84 4.82 -2.24
C VAL A 74 -10.09 4.56 -3.55
N LEU A 75 -10.46 5.24 -4.64
CA LEU A 75 -9.76 5.11 -5.92
C LEU A 75 -8.31 5.61 -5.84
N GLU A 76 -8.05 6.68 -5.10
CA GLU A 76 -6.69 7.17 -4.86
C GLU A 76 -5.84 6.12 -4.13
N ALA A 77 -6.38 5.45 -3.11
CA ALA A 77 -5.68 4.35 -2.44
C ALA A 77 -5.38 3.17 -3.38
N CYS A 78 -6.31 2.85 -4.30
CA CYS A 78 -6.11 1.84 -5.32
C CYS A 78 -4.99 2.24 -6.29
N ASN A 79 -4.98 3.49 -6.77
CA ASN A 79 -3.95 4.02 -7.67
C ASN A 79 -2.57 3.95 -6.99
N ARG A 80 -2.43 4.43 -5.76
CA ARG A 80 -1.17 4.35 -4.99
C ARG A 80 -0.71 2.91 -4.76
N THR A 81 -1.65 1.99 -4.59
CA THR A 81 -1.33 0.57 -4.50
C THR A 81 -0.72 0.07 -5.80
N MET A 82 -1.32 0.40 -6.94
CA MET A 82 -0.81 0.00 -8.25
C MET A 82 0.55 0.62 -8.57
N GLU A 83 0.76 1.89 -8.20
CA GLU A 83 2.06 2.57 -8.35
C GLU A 83 3.16 1.92 -7.48
N ALA A 84 2.83 1.55 -6.25
CA ALA A 84 3.81 1.00 -5.30
C ALA A 84 4.13 -0.48 -5.55
N THR A 85 3.13 -1.28 -5.96
CA THR A 85 3.26 -2.74 -6.02
C THR A 85 3.25 -3.29 -7.45
N HIS A 86 2.79 -2.48 -8.42
CA HIS A 86 2.53 -2.88 -9.81
C HIS A 86 1.57 -4.08 -9.95
N ASN A 87 0.86 -4.41 -8.87
CA ASN A 87 -0.10 -5.50 -8.79
C ASN A 87 -1.35 -5.09 -8.01
N PRO A 88 -2.53 -5.60 -8.36
CA PRO A 88 -3.75 -5.38 -7.60
C PRO A 88 -3.64 -6.05 -6.22
N SER A 89 -3.59 -5.27 -5.16
CA SER A 89 -3.51 -5.76 -3.78
C SER A 89 -4.52 -5.06 -2.88
N PHE A 90 -5.64 -5.74 -2.63
CA PHE A 90 -6.69 -5.24 -1.73
C PHE A 90 -6.17 -5.04 -0.31
N ARG A 91 -5.29 -5.93 0.18
CA ARG A 91 -4.68 -5.80 1.51
C ARG A 91 -3.80 -4.56 1.63
N TYR A 92 -3.06 -4.22 0.57
CA TYR A 92 -2.21 -3.04 0.58
C TYR A 92 -3.06 -1.76 0.56
N ALA A 93 -4.12 -1.72 -0.27
CA ALA A 93 -5.07 -0.61 -0.27
C ALA A 93 -5.81 -0.46 1.07
N ASP A 94 -6.23 -1.57 1.70
CA ASP A 94 -6.85 -1.57 3.03
C ASP A 94 -5.92 -0.97 4.09
N ARG A 95 -4.62 -1.28 4.03
CA ARG A 95 -3.62 -0.68 4.90
C ARG A 95 -3.53 0.83 4.72
N ILE A 96 -3.44 1.31 3.47
CA ILE A 96 -3.43 2.76 3.18
C ILE A 96 -4.68 3.42 3.75
N LEU A 97 -5.87 2.88 3.46
CA LEU A 97 -7.14 3.43 3.93
C LEU A 97 -7.26 3.39 5.45
N SER A 98 -6.78 2.33 6.10
CA SER A 98 -6.73 2.23 7.56
C SER A 98 -5.83 3.32 8.18
N GLU A 99 -4.68 3.59 7.58
CA GLU A 99 -3.78 4.67 8.01
C GLU A 99 -4.42 6.06 7.80
N TRP A 100 -5.07 6.28 6.66
CA TRP A 100 -5.80 7.51 6.38
C TRP A 100 -6.97 7.74 7.33
N ARG A 101 -7.71 6.68 7.68
CA ARG A 101 -8.76 6.76 8.70
C ARG A 101 -8.21 7.22 10.05
N LYS A 102 -7.08 6.66 10.49
CA LYS A 102 -6.40 7.06 11.74
C LYS A 102 -5.90 8.49 11.70
N ALA A 103 -5.49 8.97 10.54
CA ALA A 103 -5.04 10.35 10.32
C ALA A 103 -6.19 11.35 10.15
N GLY A 104 -7.45 10.89 10.14
CA GLY A 104 -8.63 11.76 9.98
C GLY A 104 -8.83 12.30 8.56
N VAL A 105 -8.37 11.57 7.56
CA VAL A 105 -8.57 11.91 6.14
C VAL A 105 -10.00 11.66 5.73
N HIS A 106 -10.65 12.63 5.12
CA HIS A 106 -12.00 12.52 4.57
C HIS A 106 -12.10 12.93 3.09
N SER A 107 -11.11 13.64 2.59
CA SER A 107 -11.09 14.17 1.22
C SER A 107 -9.72 14.00 0.55
N LEU A 108 -9.67 14.18 -0.79
CA LEU A 108 -8.41 14.20 -1.54
C LEU A 108 -7.48 15.35 -1.08
N ASN A 109 -8.05 16.45 -0.62
CA ASN A 109 -7.26 17.59 -0.12
C ASN A 109 -6.50 17.21 1.14
N ASP A 110 -7.14 16.47 2.06
CA ASP A 110 -6.49 15.99 3.29
C ASP A 110 -5.30 15.06 2.99
N ILE A 111 -5.43 14.26 1.93
CA ILE A 111 -4.34 13.39 1.46
C ILE A 111 -3.15 14.23 1.02
N SER A 112 -3.38 15.30 0.28
CA SER A 112 -2.32 16.20 -0.19
C SER A 112 -1.58 16.85 0.97
N VAL A 113 -2.30 17.32 1.99
CA VAL A 113 -1.72 17.90 3.21
C VAL A 113 -0.90 16.88 3.97
N LEU A 114 -1.41 15.65 4.09
CA LEU A 114 -0.71 14.55 4.74
C LEU A 114 0.61 14.21 4.02
N ASP A 115 0.58 14.15 2.69
CA ASP A 115 1.77 13.89 1.87
C ASP A 115 2.85 14.96 2.03
N GLU A 116 2.47 16.23 2.13
CA GLU A 116 3.41 17.33 2.37
C GLU A 116 4.07 17.21 3.75
N GLN A 117 3.29 16.84 4.77
CA GLN A 117 3.82 16.59 6.12
C GLN A 117 4.83 15.44 6.13
N TYR A 118 4.55 14.33 5.44
CA TYR A 118 5.47 13.21 5.32
C TYR A 118 6.76 13.56 4.57
N LYS A 119 6.66 14.35 3.49
CA LYS A 119 7.84 14.84 2.75
C LYS A 119 8.71 15.73 3.64
N GLY A 120 8.11 16.62 4.42
CA GLY A 120 8.82 17.48 5.36
C GLY A 120 9.57 16.70 6.45
N GLN A 121 8.94 15.69 7.03
CA GLN A 121 9.56 14.83 8.05
C GLN A 121 10.70 13.97 7.50
N LYS A 122 10.55 13.44 6.28
CA LYS A 122 11.58 12.62 5.62
C LYS A 122 12.83 13.45 5.32
N ASN A 123 12.67 14.69 4.88
CA ASN A 123 13.78 15.61 4.62
C ASN A 123 14.55 15.98 5.91
N GLN A 124 13.85 16.16 7.04
CA GLN A 124 14.50 16.41 8.33
C GLN A 124 15.25 15.19 8.87
N LYS A 125 14.72 13.98 8.67
CA LYS A 125 15.43 12.73 9.06
C LYS A 125 16.68 12.51 8.22
N ASN A 126 16.62 12.72 6.91
CA ASN A 126 17.77 12.57 6.03
C ASN A 126 18.89 13.59 6.31
N GLN A 127 18.56 14.81 6.75
CA GLN A 127 19.56 15.79 7.19
C GLN A 127 20.23 15.41 8.50
N LYS A 128 19.55 14.71 9.42
CA LYS A 128 20.14 14.24 10.69
C LYS A 128 21.03 13.01 10.47
N THR A 129 20.68 12.12 9.55
CA THR A 129 21.49 10.92 9.28
C THR A 129 22.71 11.20 8.41
N SER A 130 22.69 12.24 7.55
CA SER A 130 23.86 12.62 6.76
C SER A 130 24.99 13.25 7.60
N ARG A 131 24.70 13.70 8.82
CA ARG A 131 25.70 14.23 9.76
C ARG A 131 26.37 13.17 10.62
N GLN A 132 25.93 11.93 10.58
CA GLN A 132 26.44 10.84 11.42
C GLN A 132 26.76 9.53 10.67
N ALA A 133 26.78 9.56 9.35
CA ALA A 133 27.38 8.48 8.59
C ALA A 133 28.92 8.63 8.65
N ASN A 134 29.51 8.29 9.78
CA ASN A 134 30.88 7.79 9.78
C ASN A 134 30.86 6.53 8.91
N ASN A 135 31.21 6.70 7.66
CA ASN A 135 31.38 5.64 6.70
C ASN A 135 32.50 4.74 7.24
N GLN A 136 32.15 3.66 7.94
CA GLN A 136 33.10 2.65 8.41
C GLN A 136 33.94 2.09 7.25
N PHE A 137 33.47 2.23 6.01
CA PHE A 137 34.21 1.84 4.81
C PHE A 137 35.33 2.83 4.40
N LEU A 138 35.37 4.07 4.92
CA LEU A 138 36.46 5.01 4.68
C LEU A 138 37.55 4.93 5.75
N ASN A 139 37.41 4.10 6.77
CA ASN A 139 38.36 3.95 7.86
C ASN A 139 39.26 2.71 7.70
N PHE A 140 39.39 2.19 6.49
CA PHE A 140 40.44 1.25 6.16
C PHE A 140 41.72 2.06 5.96
N GLU A 141 42.67 1.97 6.90
CA GLU A 141 44.06 2.34 6.64
C GLU A 141 44.51 1.57 5.40
N GLN A 142 44.67 2.28 4.29
CA GLN A 142 45.34 1.70 3.12
C GLN A 142 46.75 1.31 3.58
N ARG A 143 47.00 0.00 3.59
CA ARG A 143 48.37 -0.50 3.77
C ARG A 143 49.24 0.11 2.71
N ASN A 144 50.07 1.04 3.10
CA ASN A 144 51.07 1.64 2.26
C ASN A 144 52.27 0.65 2.15
N THR A 145 51.95 -0.55 1.62
CA THR A 145 52.98 -1.56 1.37
C THR A 145 53.46 -1.36 -0.03
N ASP A 146 54.63 -0.80 -0.17
CA ASP A 146 55.33 -0.68 -1.45
C ASP A 146 55.78 -2.10 -1.89
N TYR A 147 54.90 -2.74 -2.63
CA TYR A 147 55.16 -4.08 -3.18
C TYR A 147 56.29 -4.08 -4.20
N ASP A 148 56.55 -2.98 -4.88
CA ASP A 148 57.60 -2.87 -5.89
C ASP A 148 59.01 -2.94 -5.24
N SER A 149 59.21 -2.28 -4.10
CA SER A 149 60.47 -2.38 -3.36
C SER A 149 60.67 -3.74 -2.71
N LEU A 150 59.61 -4.43 -2.26
CA LEU A 150 59.68 -5.79 -1.73
C LEU A 150 60.09 -6.80 -2.81
N VAL A 151 59.46 -6.72 -3.99
CA VAL A 151 59.80 -7.60 -5.14
C VAL A 151 61.23 -7.32 -5.63
N LEU A 152 61.67 -6.06 -5.74
CA LEU A 152 63.01 -5.71 -6.14
C LEU A 152 64.08 -6.18 -5.18
N ASN A 153 63.82 -6.16 -3.85
CA ASN A 153 64.75 -6.67 -2.87
C ASN A 153 64.86 -8.19 -2.96
N GLN A 154 63.71 -8.89 -3.13
CA GLN A 154 63.69 -10.36 -3.27
C GLN A 154 64.40 -10.84 -4.55
N VAL A 155 64.28 -10.09 -5.64
CA VAL A 155 64.99 -10.39 -6.91
C VAL A 155 66.49 -10.13 -6.76
N LYS A 156 66.94 -9.06 -6.03
CA LYS A 156 68.35 -8.79 -5.76
C LYS A 156 69.01 -9.86 -4.92
N ASP A 157 68.34 -10.35 -3.88
CA ASP A 157 68.82 -11.44 -3.03
C ASP A 157 68.98 -12.75 -3.83
N TRP A 158 68.04 -13.00 -4.80
CA TRP A 158 68.14 -14.20 -5.63
C TRP A 158 69.25 -14.11 -6.71
N ILE A 159 69.61 -12.94 -7.20
CA ILE A 159 70.70 -12.72 -8.18
C ILE A 159 72.05 -12.60 -7.48
N GLY A 160 72.12 -12.23 -6.19
CA GLY A 160 73.34 -12.06 -5.43
C GLY A 160 73.97 -13.33 -4.87
N GLU A 161 73.30 -14.48 -5.00
CA GLU A 161 73.79 -15.79 -4.52
C GLU A 161 74.39 -16.69 -5.66
N GLN A 162 74.90 -16.11 -6.74
CA GLN A 162 75.67 -16.87 -7.75
C GLN A 162 77.12 -16.39 -7.83
#